data_f631848976d65cd6d757b00c744cb8a4
#
_entry.id   f631848976d65cd6d757b00c744cb8a4
#
_cell.length_a   1.000
_cell.length_b   1.000
_cell.length_c   1.000
_cell.angle_alpha   90.00
_cell.angle_beta   90.00
_cell.angle_gamma   90.00
#
_symmetry.space_group_name_H-M   'P 1'
#
loop_
_entity.id
_entity.type
_entity.pdbx_description
1 polymer ?
#
loop_
_entity_poly.entity_id
_entity_poly.type
_entity_poly.pdbx_seq_one_letter_code
_entity_poly.pdbx_strand_id
1 'polypeptide(L)'
;SGLTELLNLEVKARYELIRTLDVIQENTDVLVVDVPAGASDSSITFSAAVDRLVVILVGEPTSFMDAYTFIKASNLEAGVENFSIIVNMVENDAQGLQHFTKFQGIVSRFLNVKLSYCGHIPFSQRIRHSVVERKPIMLTKQDTTESRAFMAVTKSIQSTPKNEPNGVTFFK
;
A
#
# COMPACT_ATOMS: atom_id res chain seq x y z
N SER A 1 -0.21 -5.71 20.37
CA SER A 1 0.65 -4.69 21.00
C SER A 1 2.08 -4.70 20.45
N GLY A 2 2.61 -5.79 19.91
CA GLY A 2 3.99 -5.86 19.40
C GLY A 2 4.32 -4.88 18.25
N LEU A 3 3.37 -4.59 17.37
CA LEU A 3 3.57 -3.65 16.25
C LEU A 3 3.74 -2.19 16.71
N THR A 4 3.10 -1.78 17.78
CA THR A 4 3.20 -0.40 18.30
C THR A 4 4.61 -0.11 18.84
N GLU A 5 5.30 -1.12 19.36
CA GLU A 5 6.68 -0.99 19.82
C GLU A 5 7.65 -0.88 18.63
N LEU A 6 7.39 -1.59 17.51
CA LEU A 6 8.19 -1.50 16.29
C LEU A 6 8.11 -0.11 15.63
N LEU A 7 6.99 0.57 15.76
CA LEU A 7 6.79 1.92 15.20
C LEU A 7 7.52 3.02 15.96
N ASN A 8 7.87 2.77 17.22
CA ASN A 8 8.62 3.70 18.09
C ASN A 8 10.11 3.37 18.17
N LEU A 9 10.61 2.44 17.34
CA LEU A 9 12.03 2.12 17.30
C LEU A 9 12.86 3.32 16.82
N GLU A 10 14.03 3.49 17.41
CA GLU A 10 15.05 4.41 16.88
C GLU A 10 15.42 3.98 15.44
N VAL A 11 15.88 4.93 14.63
CA VAL A 11 16.22 4.73 13.21
C VAL A 11 17.13 3.51 13.02
N LYS A 12 18.14 3.35 13.87
CA LYS A 12 19.07 2.21 13.83
C LYS A 12 18.35 0.86 14.01
N ALA A 13 17.44 0.78 14.96
CA ALA A 13 16.70 -0.45 15.24
C ALA A 13 15.72 -0.83 14.11
N ARG A 14 15.19 0.17 13.37
CA ARG A 14 14.38 -0.08 12.17
C ARG A 14 15.21 -0.73 11.05
N TYR A 15 16.42 -0.25 10.82
CA TYR A 15 17.34 -0.83 9.85
C TYR A 15 17.79 -2.24 10.23
N GLU A 16 18.04 -2.48 11.52
CA GLU A 16 18.35 -3.81 12.04
C GLU A 16 17.20 -4.79 11.83
N LEU A 17 15.96 -4.36 12.05
CA LEU A 17 14.77 -5.16 11.78
C LEU A 17 14.66 -5.55 10.30
N ILE A 18 14.81 -4.59 9.38
CA ILE A 18 14.76 -4.84 7.93
C ILE A 18 15.78 -5.92 7.57
N ARG A 19 17.02 -5.83 8.06
CA ARG A 19 18.08 -6.82 7.81
C ARG A 19 17.80 -8.20 8.43
N THR A 20 17.12 -8.23 9.58
CA THR A 20 16.77 -9.50 10.22
C THR A 20 15.81 -10.32 9.36
N LEU A 21 15.00 -9.66 8.53
CA LEU A 21 14.06 -10.34 7.62
C LEU A 21 14.75 -10.97 6.39
N ASP A 22 16.02 -10.64 6.11
CA ASP A 22 16.77 -11.29 5.04
C ASP A 22 16.90 -12.81 5.28
N VAL A 23 16.85 -13.26 6.54
CA VAL A 23 16.94 -14.70 6.91
C VAL A 23 15.78 -15.53 6.34
N ILE A 24 14.62 -14.91 6.11
CA ILE A 24 13.44 -15.61 5.57
C ILE A 24 13.33 -15.53 4.05
N GLN A 25 14.24 -14.83 3.38
CA GLN A 25 14.22 -14.59 1.94
C GLN A 25 14.19 -15.88 1.12
N GLU A 26 15.00 -16.88 1.49
CA GLU A 26 15.11 -18.13 0.73
C GLU A 26 13.80 -18.92 0.62
N ASN A 27 12.86 -18.70 1.55
CA ASN A 27 11.59 -19.42 1.61
C ASN A 27 10.37 -18.50 1.44
N THR A 28 10.59 -17.29 0.91
CA THR A 28 9.52 -16.28 0.82
C THR A 28 9.47 -15.65 -0.58
N ASP A 29 8.39 -15.89 -1.31
CA ASP A 29 8.20 -15.30 -2.64
C ASP A 29 7.77 -13.82 -2.56
N VAL A 30 6.99 -13.46 -1.53
CA VAL A 30 6.45 -12.11 -1.34
C VAL A 30 6.42 -11.76 0.15
N LEU A 31 7.02 -10.63 0.50
CA LEU A 31 6.87 -10.02 1.81
C LEU A 31 5.89 -8.85 1.72
N VAL A 32 4.82 -8.90 2.51
CA VAL A 32 3.86 -7.79 2.66
C VAL A 32 4.10 -7.12 4.00
N VAL A 33 4.46 -5.84 3.95
CA VAL A 33 4.65 -5.00 5.15
C VAL A 33 3.43 -4.10 5.31
N ASP A 34 2.63 -4.35 6.35
CA ASP A 34 1.49 -3.50 6.71
C ASP A 34 1.99 -2.35 7.61
N VAL A 35 1.84 -1.12 7.14
CA VAL A 35 2.26 0.08 7.86
C VAL A 35 1.03 0.92 8.23
N PRO A 36 1.04 1.59 9.39
CA PRO A 36 -0.04 2.47 9.80
C PRO A 36 -0.24 3.62 8.83
N ALA A 37 -1.48 4.12 8.76
CA ALA A 37 -1.79 5.34 8.03
C ALA A 37 -0.99 6.53 8.57
N GLY A 38 -0.62 7.44 7.66
CA GLY A 38 0.11 8.68 7.99
C GLY A 38 1.58 8.63 7.60
N ALA A 39 2.20 9.81 7.60
CA ALA A 39 3.59 10.03 7.22
C ALA A 39 4.52 10.06 8.45
N SER A 40 4.48 9.01 9.28
CA SER A 40 5.45 8.86 10.37
C SER A 40 6.82 8.44 9.83
N ASP A 41 7.89 8.78 10.55
CA ASP A 41 9.26 8.38 10.20
C ASP A 41 9.39 6.85 9.96
N SER A 42 8.65 6.04 10.74
CA SER A 42 8.63 4.59 10.57
C SER A 42 7.94 4.19 9.26
N SER A 43 6.78 4.78 8.95
CA SER A 43 6.08 4.52 7.70
C SER A 43 6.93 4.85 6.49
N ILE A 44 7.64 5.99 6.53
CA ILE A 44 8.55 6.44 5.46
C ILE A 44 9.76 5.51 5.36
N THR A 45 10.38 5.13 6.49
CA THR A 45 11.55 4.23 6.50
C THR A 45 11.21 2.86 5.87
N PHE A 46 10.08 2.27 6.24
CA PHE A 46 9.65 0.99 5.66
C PHE A 46 9.26 1.12 4.19
N SER A 47 8.64 2.24 3.81
CA SER A 47 8.29 2.52 2.41
C SER A 47 9.51 2.66 1.52
N ALA A 48 10.60 3.18 2.04
CA ALA A 48 11.88 3.31 1.33
C ALA A 48 12.57 1.95 1.09
N ALA A 49 12.23 0.93 1.88
CA ALA A 49 12.89 -0.37 1.85
C ALA A 49 12.17 -1.42 0.97
N VAL A 50 11.00 -1.08 0.41
CA VAL A 50 10.21 -1.98 -0.44
C VAL A 50 10.35 -1.65 -1.91
N ASP A 51 10.27 -2.66 -2.78
CA ASP A 51 10.29 -2.46 -4.22
C ASP A 51 8.92 -2.02 -4.79
N ARG A 52 7.82 -2.24 -4.07
CA ARG A 52 6.48 -1.75 -4.46
C ARG A 52 5.76 -1.12 -3.29
N LEU A 53 5.37 0.12 -3.44
CA LEU A 53 4.61 0.85 -2.44
C LEU A 53 3.15 0.98 -2.88
N VAL A 54 2.25 0.42 -2.08
CA VAL A 54 0.81 0.41 -2.35
C VAL A 54 0.12 1.41 -1.42
N VAL A 55 -0.60 2.35 -1.99
CA VAL A 55 -1.42 3.33 -1.28
C VAL A 55 -2.90 3.03 -1.51
N ILE A 56 -3.63 2.88 -0.42
CA ILE A 56 -5.07 2.62 -0.45
C ILE A 56 -5.80 3.90 -0.09
N LEU A 57 -6.69 4.35 -0.96
CA LEU A 57 -7.56 5.50 -0.69
C LEU A 57 -9.03 5.14 -0.81
N VAL A 58 -9.85 5.94 -0.15
CA VAL A 58 -11.30 5.99 -0.36
C VAL A 58 -11.66 7.32 -1.02
N GLY A 59 -12.86 7.43 -1.59
CA GLY A 59 -13.29 8.60 -2.36
C GLY A 59 -13.61 9.86 -1.53
N GLU A 60 -12.96 10.04 -0.38
CA GLU A 60 -13.18 11.13 0.58
C GLU A 60 -12.03 12.13 0.60
N PRO A 61 -12.30 13.44 0.78
CA PRO A 61 -11.25 14.46 0.80
C PRO A 61 -10.17 14.22 1.84
N THR A 62 -10.51 13.73 3.02
CA THR A 62 -9.57 13.40 4.11
C THR A 62 -8.59 12.30 3.69
N SER A 63 -9.10 11.23 3.08
CA SER A 63 -8.26 10.14 2.56
C SER A 63 -7.32 10.62 1.46
N PHE A 64 -7.76 11.55 0.60
CA PHE A 64 -6.88 12.15 -0.41
C PHE A 64 -5.77 12.99 0.21
N MET A 65 -6.06 13.74 1.27
CA MET A 65 -5.05 14.53 1.98
C MET A 65 -4.02 13.65 2.67
N ASP A 66 -4.46 12.59 3.33
CA ASP A 66 -3.56 11.63 4.01
C ASP A 66 -2.66 10.92 3.01
N ALA A 67 -3.23 10.40 1.92
CA ALA A 67 -2.49 9.75 0.85
C ALA A 67 -1.50 10.72 0.16
N TYR A 68 -1.91 11.96 -0.10
CA TYR A 68 -1.03 12.98 -0.67
C TYR A 68 0.14 13.30 0.28
N THR A 69 -0.13 13.49 1.56
CA THR A 69 0.90 13.79 2.56
C THR A 69 1.91 12.64 2.66
N PHE A 70 1.44 11.41 2.67
CA PHE A 70 2.29 10.22 2.68
C PHE A 70 3.14 10.10 1.41
N ILE A 71 2.55 10.25 0.22
CA ILE A 71 3.27 10.22 -1.06
C ILE A 71 4.33 11.32 -1.12
N LYS A 72 3.97 12.54 -0.69
CA LYS A 72 4.90 13.67 -0.66
C LYS A 72 6.09 13.41 0.26
N ALA A 73 5.85 12.94 1.48
CA ALA A 73 6.91 12.63 2.42
C ALA A 73 7.79 11.48 1.91
N SER A 74 7.21 10.38 1.42
CA SER A 74 7.96 9.26 0.84
C SER A 74 8.79 9.67 -0.37
N ASN A 75 8.30 10.58 -1.21
CA ASN A 75 9.06 11.09 -2.34
C ASN A 75 10.21 12.02 -1.89
N LEU A 76 9.93 13.01 -1.03
CA LEU A 76 10.93 14.01 -0.64
C LEU A 76 12.01 13.45 0.30
N GLU A 77 11.65 12.55 1.21
CA GLU A 77 12.56 12.05 2.25
C GLU A 77 13.22 10.73 1.85
N ALA A 78 12.52 9.88 1.08
CA ALA A 78 13.00 8.55 0.72
C ALA A 78 13.24 8.35 -0.79
N GLY A 79 12.93 9.33 -1.64
CA GLY A 79 13.16 9.26 -3.10
C GLY A 79 12.22 8.28 -3.82
N VAL A 80 11.10 7.91 -3.22
CA VAL A 80 10.13 7.01 -3.85
C VAL A 80 9.43 7.73 -5.00
N GLU A 81 9.46 7.15 -6.20
CA GLU A 81 8.90 7.77 -7.40
C GLU A 81 7.67 7.02 -7.96
N ASN A 82 7.54 5.72 -7.67
CA ASN A 82 6.46 4.88 -8.19
C ASN A 82 5.50 4.45 -7.08
N PHE A 83 4.22 4.75 -7.24
CA PHE A 83 3.18 4.41 -6.28
C PHE A 83 2.05 3.64 -6.96
N SER A 84 1.68 2.51 -6.39
CA SER A 84 0.54 1.69 -6.79
C SER A 84 -0.70 2.13 -6.02
N ILE A 85 -1.76 2.52 -6.70
CA ILE A 85 -2.96 3.09 -6.07
C ILE A 85 -4.12 2.11 -6.18
N ILE A 86 -4.72 1.81 -5.04
CA ILE A 86 -5.98 1.06 -4.94
C ILE A 86 -7.05 2.00 -4.42
N VAL A 87 -8.21 2.00 -5.05
CA VAL A 87 -9.38 2.74 -4.55
C VAL A 87 -10.35 1.77 -3.87
N ASN A 88 -10.55 1.97 -2.58
CA ASN A 88 -11.38 1.11 -1.75
C ASN A 88 -12.78 1.71 -1.54
N MET A 89 -13.74 0.85 -1.19
CA MET A 89 -15.12 1.21 -0.84
C MET A 89 -15.88 1.96 -1.94
N VAL A 90 -15.74 1.54 -3.18
CA VAL A 90 -16.47 2.11 -4.32
C VAL A 90 -17.60 1.19 -4.79
N GLU A 91 -18.56 1.75 -5.49
CA GLU A 91 -19.70 1.00 -6.02
C GLU A 91 -19.32 0.17 -7.26
N ASN A 92 -18.42 0.69 -8.10
CA ASN A 92 -18.03 0.07 -9.36
C ASN A 92 -16.68 0.60 -9.86
N ASP A 93 -16.16 0.00 -10.93
CA ASP A 93 -14.87 0.35 -11.53
C ASP A 93 -14.84 1.80 -12.05
N ALA A 94 -15.93 2.28 -12.64
CA ALA A 94 -16.00 3.66 -13.15
C ALA A 94 -15.83 4.69 -12.03
N GLN A 95 -16.44 4.46 -10.87
CA GLN A 95 -16.26 5.31 -9.69
C GLN A 95 -14.82 5.22 -9.15
N GLY A 96 -14.25 4.00 -9.10
CA GLY A 96 -12.85 3.79 -8.72
C GLY A 96 -11.88 4.58 -9.60
N LEU A 97 -12.04 4.47 -10.91
CA LEU A 97 -11.23 5.22 -11.87
C LEU A 97 -11.43 6.73 -11.76
N GLN A 98 -12.66 7.19 -11.52
CA GLN A 98 -12.95 8.61 -11.30
C GLN A 98 -12.22 9.16 -10.07
N HIS A 99 -12.24 8.45 -8.94
CA HIS A 99 -11.52 8.86 -7.73
C HIS A 99 -10.01 8.86 -7.95
N PHE A 100 -9.47 7.83 -8.60
CA PHE A 100 -8.06 7.80 -8.98
C PHE A 100 -7.66 9.00 -9.84
N THR A 101 -8.43 9.30 -10.90
CA THR A 101 -8.13 10.42 -11.81
C THR A 101 -8.15 11.77 -11.09
N LYS A 102 -9.13 11.98 -10.19
CA LYS A 102 -9.17 13.18 -9.35
C LYS A 102 -7.93 13.30 -8.46
N PHE A 103 -7.56 12.20 -7.79
CA PHE A 103 -6.40 12.15 -6.93
C PHE A 103 -5.10 12.38 -7.71
N GLN A 104 -4.93 11.71 -8.85
CA GLN A 104 -3.79 11.90 -9.75
C GLN A 104 -3.66 13.35 -10.21
N GLY A 105 -4.78 13.99 -10.56
CA GLY A 105 -4.81 15.41 -10.93
C GLY A 105 -4.38 16.35 -9.81
N ILE A 106 -4.58 15.98 -8.54
CA ILE A 106 -4.08 16.75 -7.39
C ILE A 106 -2.57 16.54 -7.25
N VAL A 107 -2.12 15.29 -7.22
CA VAL A 107 -0.71 14.95 -6.98
C VAL A 107 0.20 15.52 -8.08
N SER A 108 -0.17 15.38 -9.35
CA SER A 108 0.63 15.81 -10.50
C SER A 108 0.84 17.32 -10.60
N ARG A 109 0.10 18.13 -9.85
CA ARG A 109 0.33 19.59 -9.79
C ARG A 109 1.56 19.97 -8.96
N PHE A 110 1.95 19.12 -8.03
CA PHE A 110 2.95 19.46 -7.01
C PHE A 110 4.12 18.49 -6.94
N LEU A 111 3.94 17.25 -7.42
CA LEU A 111 4.93 16.19 -7.33
C LEU A 111 5.18 15.57 -8.70
N ASN A 112 6.45 15.28 -8.98
CA ASN A 112 6.85 14.53 -10.16
C ASN A 112 7.01 13.05 -9.80
N VAL A 113 5.88 12.39 -9.55
CA VAL A 113 5.81 10.96 -9.20
C VAL A 113 4.87 10.22 -10.15
N LYS A 114 5.08 8.93 -10.30
CA LYS A 114 4.23 8.07 -11.11
C LYS A 114 3.19 7.35 -10.24
N LEU A 115 1.92 7.61 -10.50
CA LEU A 115 0.81 6.89 -9.90
C LEU A 115 0.26 5.85 -10.88
N SER A 116 0.19 4.60 -10.47
CA SER A 116 -0.38 3.49 -11.24
C SER A 116 -1.69 3.04 -10.61
N TYR A 117 -2.80 3.13 -11.36
CA TYR A 117 -4.08 2.60 -10.91
C TYR A 117 -4.06 1.08 -10.91
N CYS A 118 -4.17 0.46 -9.76
CA CYS A 118 -4.15 -1.00 -9.60
C CYS A 118 -5.55 -1.62 -9.54
N GLY A 119 -6.59 -0.80 -9.57
CA GLY A 119 -7.96 -1.27 -9.49
C GLY A 119 -8.69 -0.79 -8.25
N HIS A 120 -9.83 -1.39 -7.99
CA HIS A 120 -10.70 -1.02 -6.88
C HIS A 120 -11.13 -2.23 -6.06
N ILE A 121 -11.51 -1.95 -4.82
CA ILE A 121 -12.21 -2.91 -3.95
C ILE A 121 -13.63 -2.38 -3.73
N PRO A 122 -14.67 -3.17 -4.02
CA PRO A 122 -16.04 -2.71 -3.90
C PRO A 122 -16.46 -2.53 -2.43
N PHE A 123 -17.35 -1.58 -2.20
CA PHE A 123 -18.07 -1.53 -0.94
C PHE A 123 -18.93 -2.79 -0.80
N SER A 124 -18.68 -3.60 0.22
CA SER A 124 -19.36 -4.89 0.39
C SER A 124 -19.59 -5.24 1.85
N GLN A 125 -20.82 -5.59 2.16
CA GLN A 125 -21.18 -6.15 3.47
C GLN A 125 -20.50 -7.50 3.72
N ARG A 126 -20.19 -8.27 2.67
CA ARG A 126 -19.45 -9.53 2.80
C ARG A 126 -18.01 -9.32 3.27
N ILE A 127 -17.32 -8.30 2.75
CA ILE A 127 -15.99 -7.92 3.23
C ILE A 127 -16.08 -7.50 4.70
N ARG A 128 -17.04 -6.64 5.04
CA ARG A 128 -17.25 -6.23 6.43
C ARG A 128 -17.52 -7.42 7.36
N HIS A 129 -18.36 -8.34 6.92
CA HIS A 129 -18.69 -9.55 7.71
C HIS A 129 -17.45 -10.45 7.89
N SER A 130 -16.64 -10.62 6.85
CA SER A 130 -15.40 -11.40 6.93
C SER A 130 -14.40 -10.84 7.96
N VAL A 131 -14.34 -9.52 8.09
CA VAL A 131 -13.52 -8.84 9.12
C VAL A 131 -14.06 -9.13 10.53
N VAL A 132 -15.39 -9.02 10.74
CA VAL A 132 -16.04 -9.32 12.02
C VAL A 132 -15.82 -10.77 12.41
N GLU A 133 -15.95 -11.70 11.48
CA GLU A 133 -15.72 -13.14 11.69
C GLU A 133 -14.24 -13.52 11.79
N ARG A 134 -13.32 -12.60 11.52
CA ARG A 134 -11.86 -12.85 11.44
C ARG A 134 -11.51 -13.97 10.44
N LYS A 135 -12.28 -14.07 9.37
CA LYS A 135 -12.07 -15.05 8.29
C LYS A 135 -11.89 -14.32 6.96
N PRO A 136 -10.69 -14.31 6.39
CA PRO A 136 -10.44 -13.64 5.11
C PRO A 136 -11.40 -14.14 4.03
N ILE A 137 -12.03 -13.21 3.29
CA ILE A 137 -13.03 -13.54 2.26
C ILE A 137 -12.45 -14.47 1.17
N MET A 138 -11.16 -14.33 0.87
CA MET A 138 -10.46 -15.16 -0.10
C MET A 138 -10.35 -16.63 0.29
N LEU A 139 -10.42 -16.96 1.61
CA LEU A 139 -10.41 -18.33 2.10
C LEU A 139 -11.80 -18.96 2.13
N THR A 140 -12.86 -18.15 2.13
CA THR A 140 -14.22 -18.63 2.32
C THR A 140 -15.03 -18.74 1.04
N LYS A 141 -14.81 -17.87 0.06
CA LYS A 141 -15.56 -17.82 -1.20
C LYS A 141 -14.67 -17.37 -2.36
N GLN A 142 -14.32 -18.29 -3.24
CA GLN A 142 -13.35 -18.05 -4.31
C GLN A 142 -13.93 -17.40 -5.57
N ASP A 143 -15.24 -17.48 -5.82
CA ASP A 143 -15.88 -16.91 -7.04
C ASP A 143 -16.97 -15.89 -6.69
N THR A 144 -16.56 -14.81 -6.05
CA THR A 144 -17.42 -13.65 -5.79
C THR A 144 -16.87 -12.41 -6.48
N THR A 145 -17.69 -11.37 -6.61
CA THR A 145 -17.24 -10.06 -7.14
C THR A 145 -16.08 -9.53 -6.33
N GLU A 146 -16.13 -9.68 -5.02
CA GLU A 146 -15.08 -9.23 -4.11
C GLU A 146 -13.77 -9.99 -4.33
N SER A 147 -13.83 -11.33 -4.40
CA SER A 147 -12.62 -12.13 -4.61
C SER A 147 -12.00 -11.88 -5.98
N ARG A 148 -12.82 -11.69 -7.03
CA ARG A 148 -12.32 -11.27 -8.35
C ARG A 148 -11.64 -9.90 -8.31
N ALA A 149 -12.19 -8.94 -7.56
CA ALA A 149 -11.57 -7.63 -7.37
C ALA A 149 -10.20 -7.74 -6.68
N PHE A 150 -10.09 -8.51 -5.60
CA PHE A 150 -8.80 -8.75 -4.93
C PHE A 150 -7.78 -9.40 -5.87
N MET A 151 -8.19 -10.41 -6.64
CA MET A 151 -7.29 -11.07 -7.61
C MET A 151 -6.84 -10.11 -8.71
N ALA A 152 -7.74 -9.29 -9.25
CA ALA A 152 -7.41 -8.29 -10.27
C ALA A 152 -6.41 -7.25 -9.74
N VAL A 153 -6.64 -6.74 -8.54
CA VAL A 153 -5.75 -5.80 -7.86
C VAL A 153 -4.37 -6.44 -7.63
N THR A 154 -4.30 -7.66 -7.12
CA THR A 154 -3.04 -8.38 -6.90
C THR A 154 -2.24 -8.52 -8.20
N LYS A 155 -2.88 -8.95 -9.28
CA LYS A 155 -2.25 -9.07 -10.60
C LYS A 155 -1.76 -7.71 -11.12
N SER A 156 -2.53 -6.66 -10.91
CA SER A 156 -2.17 -5.31 -11.32
C SER A 156 -0.95 -4.79 -10.55
N ILE A 157 -0.90 -4.97 -9.22
CA ILE A 157 0.25 -4.58 -8.39
C ILE A 157 1.52 -5.26 -8.88
N GLN A 158 1.47 -6.56 -9.20
CA GLN A 158 2.64 -7.31 -9.68
C GLN A 158 3.20 -6.76 -10.99
N SER A 159 2.41 -6.07 -11.80
CA SER A 159 2.82 -5.46 -13.07
C SER A 159 3.26 -4.01 -12.96
N THR A 160 3.12 -3.37 -11.79
CA THR A 160 3.57 -1.97 -11.61
C THR A 160 5.10 -1.86 -11.59
N PRO A 161 5.64 -0.69 -11.96
CA PRO A 161 7.06 -0.44 -11.84
C PRO A 161 7.54 -0.62 -10.40
N LYS A 162 8.72 -1.21 -10.26
CA LYS A 162 9.42 -1.28 -8.97
C LYS A 162 10.10 0.06 -8.68
N ASN A 163 10.25 0.38 -7.39
CA ASN A 163 11.20 1.38 -6.95
C ASN A 163 12.57 0.71 -6.77
N GLU A 164 13.62 1.46 -7.01
CA GLU A 164 14.97 1.06 -6.64
C GLU A 164 15.24 1.65 -5.25
N PRO A 165 15.30 0.83 -4.20
CA PRO A 165 15.50 1.33 -2.85
C PRO A 165 16.88 1.98 -2.70
N ASN A 166 16.91 3.20 -2.18
CA ASN A 166 18.14 3.90 -1.83
C ASN A 166 18.55 3.51 -0.40
N GLY A 167 19.38 2.46 -0.24
CA GLY A 167 19.92 2.07 1.06
C GLY A 167 19.56 0.66 1.50
N VAL A 168 19.00 0.51 2.72
CA VAL A 168 18.61 -0.81 3.26
C VAL A 168 17.29 -1.24 2.66
N THR A 169 17.25 -2.47 2.13
CA THR A 169 16.09 -3.08 1.48
C THR A 169 15.66 -4.32 2.24
N PHE A 170 14.37 -4.64 2.16
CA PHE A 170 13.91 -6.00 2.44
C PHE A 170 14.36 -6.90 1.29
N PHE A 171 14.97 -8.01 1.60
CA PHE A 171 15.45 -8.98 0.64
C PHE A 171 16.47 -8.39 -0.36
N LYS A 172 17.72 -8.69 -0.12
CA LYS A 172 18.83 -8.39 -1.05
C LYS A 172 19.05 -9.52 -2.02
#